data_8893b76d92350737931667fcc61e46b0
#
_entry.id   8893b76d92350737931667fcc61e46b0
#
_cell.length_a   1.000
_cell.length_b   1.000
_cell.length_c   1.000
_cell.angle_alpha   90.00
_cell.angle_beta   90.00
_cell.angle_gamma   90.00
#
_symmetry.space_group_name_H-M   'P 1'
#
loop_
_entity.id
_entity.type
_entity.pdbx_description
1 polymer ?
#
loop_
_entity_poly.entity_id
_entity_poly.type
_entity_poly.pdbx_seq_one_letter_code
_entity_poly.pdbx_strand_id
1 'polypeptide(L)'
;MFFNIVDKFSEKFDSKNKSLQKESLDTNSNTNSDHITNNVKTLISMEEKSTYDADETNNELSLVNLLSAKDKGGNTPMLFAAFRGNIKIMEKMIGLGVKYDCVNNAGLNIIHMAAQSDCANVIVYFKEKYNFDLFQNDDLNNNSLHWACSSGSKSALDYLLVYINKKNRNENIINCVNSQGQTALHITILTTGSVSTIKKLIKKNIDINIRDNSGLTVNDIVKDNEKYKNIEKIIFEYTHKNCLGLNYHINDKKNKYIKFIMFNFLSIFILFSIIYFFFPYLRKGNNYMSIIEYTFNISTIIFLAFYFYIIFSDPGLLVKNNNDTWIEIIKKGKNINKMCPYCMVDQGKFSKHCFLCNKCIENFDHHCHWINNCVGHLNKPYFICFIISLLITLTVDSFICIYIFVVQSNGNRNKYLMDNAYFRNIYCGVILFLTLFFIFPVGYLLYMQLKNKDSQKEVQTYHKEVKELTESKDNDITEKLLP
;
A
#
# COMPACT_ATOMS: atom_id res chain seq x y z
N MET A 1 7.56 -21.97 29.71
CA MET A 1 6.40 -22.48 30.43
C MET A 1 5.09 -21.80 29.95
N PHE A 2 4.97 -20.48 29.98
CA PHE A 2 3.78 -19.77 29.52
C PHE A 2 3.44 -19.93 28.03
N PHE A 3 4.42 -20.00 27.14
CA PHE A 3 4.19 -20.29 25.72
C PHE A 3 3.44 -21.61 25.52
N ASN A 4 3.82 -22.64 26.27
CA ASN A 4 3.13 -23.95 26.20
C ASN A 4 1.69 -23.89 26.74
N ILE A 5 1.37 -22.99 27.65
CA ILE A 5 -0.01 -22.84 28.18
C ILE A 5 -0.90 -22.17 27.12
N VAL A 6 -0.42 -21.13 26.46
CA VAL A 6 -1.17 -20.42 25.38
C VAL A 6 -1.34 -21.33 24.14
N ASP A 7 -0.28 -22.07 23.76
CA ASP A 7 -0.34 -23.00 22.63
C ASP A 7 -1.25 -24.22 22.94
N LYS A 8 -1.21 -24.78 24.15
CA LYS A 8 -2.12 -25.85 24.59
C LYS A 8 -3.58 -25.41 24.74
N PHE A 9 -3.81 -24.16 25.16
CA PHE A 9 -5.17 -23.59 25.14
C PHE A 9 -5.69 -23.41 23.69
N SER A 10 -4.83 -23.00 22.78
CA SER A 10 -5.15 -22.91 21.35
C SER A 10 -5.47 -24.27 20.75
N GLU A 11 -4.63 -25.28 20.99
CA GLU A 11 -4.83 -26.65 20.49
C GLU A 11 -6.08 -27.33 21.07
N LYS A 12 -6.37 -27.14 22.37
CA LYS A 12 -7.57 -27.69 23.01
C LYS A 12 -8.85 -27.00 22.52
N PHE A 13 -8.78 -25.72 22.17
CA PHE A 13 -9.91 -24.97 21.61
C PHE A 13 -10.21 -25.38 20.16
N ASP A 14 -9.17 -25.60 19.36
CA ASP A 14 -9.29 -26.10 17.99
C ASP A 14 -9.73 -27.57 17.94
N SER A 15 -9.32 -28.38 18.93
CA SER A 15 -9.74 -29.78 19.06
C SER A 15 -11.21 -29.88 19.48
N LYS A 16 -11.70 -28.99 20.37
CA LYS A 16 -13.10 -28.97 20.81
C LYS A 16 -14.04 -28.45 19.71
N ASN A 17 -13.60 -27.50 18.89
CA ASN A 17 -14.32 -27.08 17.67
C ASN A 17 -14.27 -28.14 16.56
N LYS A 18 -13.20 -28.94 16.49
CA LYS A 18 -13.13 -30.09 15.59
C LYS A 18 -13.94 -31.29 16.10
N SER A 19 -14.12 -31.45 17.41
CA SER A 19 -14.98 -32.50 17.95
C SER A 19 -16.48 -32.19 17.80
N LEU A 20 -16.87 -30.94 17.84
CA LEU A 20 -18.22 -30.51 17.46
C LEU A 20 -18.51 -30.61 15.95
N GLN A 21 -17.45 -30.68 15.12
CA GLN A 21 -17.55 -30.96 13.68
C GLN A 21 -17.22 -32.43 13.34
N LYS A 22 -16.77 -33.25 14.32
CA LYS A 22 -16.33 -34.64 14.16
C LYS A 22 -17.04 -35.62 15.07
N GLU A 23 -18.35 -35.47 15.26
CA GLU A 23 -19.17 -36.64 15.58
C GLU A 23 -19.40 -37.55 14.36
N SER A 24 -18.55 -37.41 13.32
CA SER A 24 -18.43 -38.38 12.24
C SER A 24 -16.97 -38.55 11.86
N LEU A 25 -16.45 -39.71 12.26
CA LEU A 25 -15.24 -40.39 11.74
C LEU A 25 -14.07 -40.58 12.71
N ASP A 26 -13.89 -41.87 12.94
CA ASP A 26 -13.01 -42.58 13.84
C ASP A 26 -11.49 -42.50 13.62
N THR A 27 -10.82 -42.71 14.74
CA THR A 27 -9.66 -43.58 15.06
C THR A 27 -8.22 -43.25 14.69
N ASN A 28 -7.40 -43.36 15.75
CA ASN A 28 -6.00 -43.83 15.90
C ASN A 28 -4.81 -42.92 15.59
N SER A 29 -3.98 -42.60 16.56
CA SER A 29 -2.80 -43.32 17.07
C SER A 29 -1.85 -42.46 17.91
N ASN A 30 -1.30 -43.10 18.94
CA ASN A 30 -0.31 -42.79 19.96
C ASN A 30 1.00 -42.10 19.54
N THR A 31 1.62 -41.25 20.39
CA THR A 31 2.67 -41.61 21.40
C THR A 31 3.40 -40.37 21.99
N ASN A 32 3.65 -40.45 23.32
CA ASN A 32 4.76 -39.94 24.12
C ASN A 32 5.01 -38.42 24.33
N SER A 33 4.63 -37.96 25.56
CA SER A 33 5.42 -37.03 26.39
C SER A 33 4.89 -37.02 27.83
N ASP A 34 5.42 -37.91 28.69
CA ASP A 34 4.79 -38.35 29.93
C ASP A 34 5.08 -37.58 31.23
N HIS A 35 5.73 -36.42 31.23
CA HIS A 35 6.06 -35.73 32.51
C HIS A 35 5.39 -34.36 32.72
N ILE A 36 4.83 -33.73 31.73
CA ILE A 36 4.11 -32.45 31.90
C ILE A 36 2.59 -32.66 31.86
N THR A 37 2.15 -33.78 31.33
CA THR A 37 0.74 -34.20 31.24
C THR A 37 0.11 -34.54 32.58
N ASN A 38 0.86 -34.93 33.59
CA ASN A 38 0.31 -35.34 34.87
C ASN A 38 -0.22 -34.15 35.72
N ASN A 39 0.46 -33.00 35.69
CA ASN A 39 -0.02 -31.83 36.43
C ASN A 39 -1.25 -31.17 35.78
N VAL A 40 -1.41 -31.27 34.45
CA VAL A 40 -2.60 -30.79 33.73
C VAL A 40 -3.74 -31.78 33.81
N LYS A 41 -3.43 -33.09 33.84
CA LYS A 41 -4.46 -34.15 34.04
C LYS A 41 -5.00 -34.12 35.48
N THR A 42 -4.18 -33.78 36.47
CA THR A 42 -4.63 -33.61 37.87
C THR A 42 -5.60 -32.44 38.01
N LEU A 43 -5.35 -31.31 37.29
CA LEU A 43 -6.26 -30.17 37.25
C LEU A 43 -7.55 -30.47 36.49
N ILE A 44 -7.49 -31.28 35.43
CA ILE A 44 -8.66 -31.70 34.63
C ILE A 44 -9.48 -32.77 35.37
N SER A 45 -8.84 -33.65 36.13
CA SER A 45 -9.51 -34.68 36.93
C SER A 45 -10.19 -34.12 38.21
N MET A 46 -9.75 -32.93 38.65
CA MET A 46 -10.44 -32.20 39.72
C MET A 46 -11.74 -31.53 39.21
N GLU A 47 -11.84 -31.16 37.91
CA GLU A 47 -13.11 -30.67 37.32
C GLU A 47 -14.19 -31.75 37.11
N GLU A 48 -13.77 -33.04 36.97
CA GLU A 48 -14.70 -34.15 36.73
C GLU A 48 -15.29 -34.77 38.03
N LYS A 49 -14.83 -34.32 39.20
CA LYS A 49 -15.28 -34.90 40.52
C LYS A 49 -16.03 -34.00 41.47
N SER A 50 -16.37 -32.77 41.11
CA SER A 50 -17.18 -31.92 41.96
C SER A 50 -18.53 -31.61 41.33
N THR A 51 -19.47 -32.52 41.47
CA THR A 51 -20.89 -32.23 41.51
C THR A 51 -21.19 -31.78 42.94
N TYR A 52 -21.38 -30.48 43.16
CA TYR A 52 -22.33 -29.85 44.08
C TYR A 52 -22.16 -28.32 44.17
N ASP A 53 -23.24 -27.65 44.17
CA ASP A 53 -23.69 -26.29 44.00
C ASP A 53 -23.15 -25.18 44.95
N ALA A 54 -21.83 -25.08 45.24
CA ALA A 54 -21.31 -23.95 46.01
C ALA A 54 -19.94 -23.40 45.59
N ASP A 55 -19.29 -23.96 44.55
CA ASP A 55 -17.87 -23.68 44.21
C ASP A 55 -17.60 -23.05 42.87
N GLU A 56 -18.61 -22.73 42.04
CA GLU A 56 -18.35 -22.12 40.72
C GLU A 56 -17.65 -20.77 40.84
N THR A 57 -18.03 -19.93 41.79
CA THR A 57 -17.43 -18.59 42.01
C THR A 57 -15.98 -18.66 42.51
N ASN A 58 -15.65 -19.65 43.36
CA ASN A 58 -14.30 -19.86 43.83
C ASN A 58 -13.39 -20.43 42.74
N ASN A 59 -13.90 -21.30 41.86
CA ASN A 59 -13.18 -21.88 40.76
C ASN A 59 -12.91 -20.84 39.66
N GLU A 60 -13.86 -19.96 39.33
CA GLU A 60 -13.72 -18.87 38.41
C GLU A 60 -12.68 -17.83 38.90
N LEU A 61 -12.75 -17.46 40.19
CA LEU A 61 -11.78 -16.55 40.79
C LEU A 61 -10.36 -17.15 40.80
N SER A 62 -10.21 -18.44 41.06
CA SER A 62 -8.97 -19.19 40.95
C SER A 62 -8.40 -19.18 39.51
N LEU A 63 -9.27 -19.36 38.50
CA LEU A 63 -8.87 -19.32 37.09
C LEU A 63 -8.46 -17.91 36.65
N VAL A 64 -9.18 -16.86 37.04
CA VAL A 64 -8.82 -15.46 36.77
C VAL A 64 -7.46 -15.11 37.37
N ASN A 65 -7.20 -15.54 38.63
CA ASN A 65 -5.93 -15.35 39.27
C ASN A 65 -4.79 -16.04 38.52
N LEU A 66 -4.98 -17.25 38.02
CA LEU A 66 -4.01 -18.00 37.22
C LEU A 66 -3.76 -17.30 35.88
N LEU A 67 -4.80 -16.85 35.19
CA LEU A 67 -4.72 -16.13 33.92
C LEU A 67 -4.19 -14.69 34.05
N SER A 68 -4.13 -14.16 35.28
CA SER A 68 -3.52 -12.86 35.60
C SER A 68 -2.11 -12.98 36.20
N ALA A 69 -1.62 -14.21 36.40
CA ALA A 69 -0.30 -14.46 36.96
C ALA A 69 0.81 -13.88 36.07
N LYS A 70 1.83 -13.31 36.71
CA LYS A 70 2.98 -12.71 36.03
C LYS A 70 4.16 -13.68 36.03
N ASP A 71 4.91 -13.71 34.96
CA ASP A 71 6.22 -14.36 34.92
C ASP A 71 7.31 -13.47 35.58
N LYS A 72 8.58 -13.90 35.55
CA LYS A 72 9.70 -13.13 36.07
C LYS A 72 9.89 -11.76 35.40
N GLY A 73 9.46 -11.60 34.15
CA GLY A 73 9.49 -10.35 33.39
C GLY A 73 8.24 -9.49 33.61
N GLY A 74 7.29 -9.95 34.44
CA GLY A 74 6.01 -9.29 34.65
C GLY A 74 4.99 -9.55 33.51
N ASN A 75 5.32 -10.43 32.56
CA ASN A 75 4.40 -10.72 31.47
C ASN A 75 3.24 -11.60 31.93
N THR A 76 2.04 -11.26 31.52
CA THR A 76 0.81 -12.03 31.74
C THR A 76 0.46 -12.87 30.52
N PRO A 77 -0.38 -13.92 30.65
CA PRO A 77 -0.93 -14.65 29.52
C PRO A 77 -1.60 -13.73 28.48
N MET A 78 -2.23 -12.62 28.89
CA MET A 78 -2.82 -11.61 28.01
C MET A 78 -1.77 -10.95 27.11
N LEU A 79 -0.61 -10.57 27.65
CA LEU A 79 0.50 -9.99 26.89
C LEU A 79 1.08 -10.99 25.88
N PHE A 80 1.20 -12.27 26.27
CA PHE A 80 1.61 -13.31 25.33
C PHE A 80 0.59 -13.57 24.22
N ALA A 81 -0.71 -13.57 24.55
CA ALA A 81 -1.76 -13.69 23.55
C ALA A 81 -1.74 -12.52 22.56
N ALA A 82 -1.45 -11.30 23.03
CA ALA A 82 -1.26 -10.13 22.19
C ALA A 82 -0.04 -10.28 21.28
N PHE A 83 1.09 -10.75 21.79
CA PHE A 83 2.30 -11.05 21.01
C PHE A 83 2.06 -12.12 19.94
N ARG A 84 1.19 -13.11 20.20
CA ARG A 84 0.81 -14.14 19.22
C ARG A 84 -0.32 -13.72 18.29
N GLY A 85 -0.94 -12.57 18.51
CA GLY A 85 -2.05 -12.08 17.69
C GLY A 85 -3.36 -12.87 17.90
N ASN A 86 -3.48 -13.63 19.00
CA ASN A 86 -4.63 -14.52 19.23
C ASN A 86 -5.79 -13.79 19.90
N ILE A 87 -6.59 -13.08 19.11
CA ILE A 87 -7.73 -12.31 19.60
C ILE A 87 -8.80 -13.20 20.25
N LYS A 88 -9.01 -14.43 19.75
CA LYS A 88 -10.01 -15.34 20.31
C LYS A 88 -9.71 -15.69 21.75
N ILE A 89 -8.44 -15.98 22.08
CA ILE A 89 -8.00 -16.24 23.45
C ILE A 89 -8.12 -14.96 24.28
N MET A 90 -7.72 -13.80 23.75
CA MET A 90 -7.86 -12.52 24.46
C MET A 90 -9.32 -12.21 24.81
N GLU A 91 -10.25 -12.38 23.85
CA GLU A 91 -11.69 -12.18 24.09
C GLU A 91 -12.22 -13.13 25.17
N LYS A 92 -11.79 -14.38 25.16
CA LYS A 92 -12.21 -15.35 26.19
C LYS A 92 -11.67 -14.97 27.56
N MET A 93 -10.41 -14.58 27.68
CA MET A 93 -9.83 -14.10 28.94
C MET A 93 -10.55 -12.84 29.45
N ILE A 94 -10.87 -11.89 28.58
CA ILE A 94 -11.64 -10.70 28.94
C ILE A 94 -13.06 -11.08 29.39
N GLY A 95 -13.69 -12.04 28.73
CA GLY A 95 -15.02 -12.58 29.11
C GLY A 95 -15.02 -13.25 30.49
N LEU A 96 -13.88 -13.81 30.92
CA LEU A 96 -13.66 -14.35 32.28
C LEU A 96 -13.29 -13.28 33.32
N GLY A 97 -13.22 -12.00 32.94
CA GLY A 97 -12.89 -10.91 33.85
C GLY A 97 -11.40 -10.58 33.96
N VAL A 98 -10.52 -11.16 33.13
CA VAL A 98 -9.10 -10.83 33.10
C VAL A 98 -8.91 -9.42 32.53
N LYS A 99 -8.14 -8.57 33.24
CA LYS A 99 -7.84 -7.21 32.82
C LYS A 99 -6.93 -7.19 31.60
N TYR A 100 -7.26 -6.36 30.62
CA TYR A 100 -6.46 -6.18 29.41
C TYR A 100 -5.52 -4.96 29.46
N ASP A 101 -5.65 -4.08 30.44
CA ASP A 101 -4.81 -2.89 30.68
C ASP A 101 -3.53 -3.22 31.46
N CYS A 102 -3.07 -4.48 31.38
CA CYS A 102 -1.88 -4.95 32.08
C CYS A 102 -0.59 -4.51 31.39
N VAL A 103 0.45 -4.29 32.19
CA VAL A 103 1.82 -4.01 31.74
C VAL A 103 2.80 -4.98 32.42
N ASN A 104 3.91 -5.24 31.73
CA ASN A 104 5.03 -6.00 32.28
C ASN A 104 5.99 -5.11 33.08
N ASN A 105 7.13 -5.67 33.56
CA ASN A 105 8.14 -4.95 34.37
C ASN A 105 8.92 -3.88 33.59
N ALA A 106 8.77 -3.80 32.24
CA ALA A 106 9.36 -2.77 31.40
C ALA A 106 8.29 -1.76 30.89
N GLY A 107 7.08 -1.79 31.46
CA GLY A 107 6.00 -0.91 31.08
C GLY A 107 5.32 -1.30 29.74
N LEU A 108 5.64 -2.48 29.16
CA LEU A 108 5.05 -2.89 27.88
C LEU A 108 3.60 -3.36 28.07
N ASN A 109 2.69 -2.76 27.32
CA ASN A 109 1.29 -3.14 27.26
C ASN A 109 1.00 -4.05 26.02
N ILE A 110 -0.25 -4.44 25.85
CA ILE A 110 -0.71 -5.29 24.73
C ILE A 110 -0.39 -4.71 23.35
N ILE A 111 -0.40 -3.38 23.19
CA ILE A 111 -0.11 -2.73 21.89
C ILE A 111 1.38 -2.75 21.59
N HIS A 112 2.25 -2.56 22.58
CA HIS A 112 3.71 -2.73 22.42
C HIS A 112 4.05 -4.15 21.98
N MET A 113 3.46 -5.17 22.64
CA MET A 113 3.66 -6.57 22.31
C MET A 113 3.19 -6.90 20.89
N ALA A 114 2.02 -6.39 20.50
CA ALA A 114 1.47 -6.55 19.16
C ALA A 114 2.29 -5.82 18.08
N ALA A 115 2.80 -4.62 18.40
CA ALA A 115 3.66 -3.86 17.50
C ALA A 115 5.01 -4.56 17.27
N GLN A 116 5.57 -5.15 18.31
CA GLN A 116 6.83 -5.91 18.24
C GLN A 116 6.71 -7.16 17.37
N SER A 117 5.58 -7.84 17.40
CA SER A 117 5.35 -9.13 16.70
C SER A 117 4.61 -9.03 15.36
N ASP A 118 4.41 -7.82 14.83
CA ASP A 118 3.65 -7.52 13.59
C ASP A 118 2.18 -7.97 13.62
N CYS A 119 1.58 -8.02 14.82
CA CYS A 119 0.19 -8.42 15.01
C CYS A 119 -0.78 -7.23 14.86
N ALA A 120 -0.93 -6.72 13.63
CA ALA A 120 -1.82 -5.61 13.32
C ALA A 120 -3.29 -5.85 13.71
N ASN A 121 -3.74 -7.11 13.70
CA ASN A 121 -5.08 -7.50 14.12
C ASN A 121 -5.39 -7.10 15.58
N VAL A 122 -4.43 -7.26 16.49
CA VAL A 122 -4.59 -6.87 17.90
C VAL A 122 -4.68 -5.35 18.03
N ILE A 123 -3.78 -4.62 17.33
CA ILE A 123 -3.77 -3.15 17.34
C ILE A 123 -5.12 -2.61 16.88
N VAL A 124 -5.63 -3.11 15.76
CA VAL A 124 -6.90 -2.69 15.18
C VAL A 124 -8.07 -3.07 16.10
N TYR A 125 -8.07 -4.30 16.62
CA TYR A 125 -9.14 -4.81 17.48
C TYR A 125 -9.28 -3.97 18.75
N PHE A 126 -8.18 -3.74 19.47
CA PHE A 126 -8.22 -2.98 20.71
C PHE A 126 -8.52 -1.49 20.49
N LYS A 127 -8.09 -0.93 19.36
CA LYS A 127 -8.45 0.44 18.98
C LYS A 127 -9.95 0.58 18.69
N GLU A 128 -10.51 -0.30 17.87
CA GLU A 128 -11.90 -0.16 17.41
C GLU A 128 -12.92 -0.61 18.48
N LYS A 129 -12.59 -1.60 19.31
CA LYS A 129 -13.52 -2.13 20.32
C LYS A 129 -13.44 -1.42 21.68
N TYR A 130 -12.23 -1.12 22.13
CA TYR A 130 -11.98 -0.57 23.46
C TYR A 130 -11.46 0.87 23.44
N ASN A 131 -11.32 1.48 22.27
CA ASN A 131 -10.69 2.80 22.05
C ASN A 131 -9.35 2.96 22.78
N PHE A 132 -8.57 1.86 22.86
CA PHE A 132 -7.29 1.81 23.53
C PHE A 132 -6.33 2.86 22.98
N ASP A 133 -5.51 3.48 23.84
CA ASP A 133 -4.48 4.41 23.36
C ASP A 133 -3.33 3.62 22.75
N LEU A 134 -3.11 3.83 21.45
CA LEU A 134 -2.10 3.11 20.69
C LEU A 134 -0.68 3.61 20.95
N PHE A 135 -0.52 4.81 21.51
CA PHE A 135 0.77 5.50 21.58
C PHE A 135 1.22 5.80 23.03
N GLN A 136 0.76 5.00 23.98
CA GLN A 136 1.30 5.02 25.34
C GLN A 136 2.80 4.70 25.32
N ASN A 137 3.55 5.28 26.24
CA ASN A 137 4.96 5.03 26.39
C ASN A 137 5.21 3.87 27.38
N ASP A 138 6.25 3.10 27.12
CA ASP A 138 6.87 2.19 28.09
C ASP A 138 7.79 2.94 29.09
N ASP A 139 8.46 2.23 29.97
CA ASP A 139 9.36 2.82 30.97
C ASP A 139 10.60 3.51 30.36
N LEU A 140 10.93 3.19 29.11
CA LEU A 140 12.01 3.82 28.34
C LEU A 140 11.47 4.88 27.35
N ASN A 141 10.25 5.35 27.54
CA ASN A 141 9.55 6.29 26.63
C ASN A 141 9.40 5.79 25.19
N ASN A 142 9.54 4.47 24.93
CA ASN A 142 9.19 3.96 23.61
C ASN A 142 7.68 3.75 23.52
N ASN A 143 7.07 4.24 22.47
CA ASN A 143 5.69 3.93 22.10
C ASN A 143 5.62 2.79 21.07
N SER A 144 4.43 2.38 20.69
CA SER A 144 4.22 1.31 19.73
C SER A 144 4.90 1.54 18.37
N LEU A 145 5.05 2.82 17.94
CA LEU A 145 5.74 3.15 16.69
C LEU A 145 7.25 2.81 16.78
N HIS A 146 7.90 3.12 17.91
CA HIS A 146 9.30 2.75 18.18
C HIS A 146 9.47 1.23 18.14
N TRP A 147 8.58 0.47 18.78
CA TRP A 147 8.61 -0.99 18.81
C TRP A 147 8.39 -1.61 17.41
N ALA A 148 7.41 -1.11 16.65
CA ALA A 148 7.21 -1.58 15.28
C ALA A 148 8.42 -1.31 14.37
N CYS A 149 9.08 -0.16 14.54
CA CYS A 149 10.29 0.19 13.80
C CYS A 149 11.49 -0.65 14.22
N SER A 150 11.68 -0.89 15.51
CA SER A 150 12.76 -1.72 16.05
C SER A 150 12.70 -3.16 15.55
N SER A 151 11.51 -3.74 15.49
CA SER A 151 11.28 -5.12 15.08
C SER A 151 11.15 -5.29 13.56
N GLY A 152 10.99 -4.20 12.80
CA GLY A 152 10.72 -4.25 11.37
C GLY A 152 9.30 -4.70 11.00
N SER A 153 8.36 -4.54 11.91
CA SER A 153 6.95 -4.94 11.81
C SER A 153 6.20 -4.08 10.80
N LYS A 154 6.01 -4.58 9.59
CA LYS A 154 5.50 -3.80 8.45
C LYS A 154 4.00 -3.54 8.52
N SER A 155 3.23 -4.55 8.92
CA SER A 155 1.77 -4.46 8.98
C SER A 155 1.34 -3.60 10.17
N ALA A 156 1.91 -3.83 11.35
CA ALA A 156 1.68 -3.01 12.53
C ALA A 156 2.00 -1.54 12.27
N LEU A 157 3.15 -1.28 11.65
CA LEU A 157 3.55 0.08 11.24
C LEU A 157 2.52 0.74 10.33
N ASP A 158 2.03 0.04 9.31
CA ASP A 158 1.07 0.62 8.36
C ASP A 158 -0.23 1.05 9.05
N TYR A 159 -0.75 0.23 9.96
CA TYR A 159 -1.94 0.57 10.73
C TYR A 159 -1.69 1.71 11.72
N LEU A 160 -0.56 1.70 12.45
CA LEU A 160 -0.19 2.80 13.35
C LEU A 160 -0.08 4.13 12.61
N LEU A 161 0.55 4.15 11.43
CA LEU A 161 0.66 5.34 10.58
C LEU A 161 -0.69 5.87 10.07
N VAL A 162 -1.71 5.03 9.94
CA VAL A 162 -3.08 5.47 9.62
C VAL A 162 -3.71 6.18 10.82
N TYR A 163 -3.55 5.63 12.02
CA TYR A 163 -4.14 6.20 13.23
C TYR A 163 -3.47 7.52 13.66
N ILE A 164 -2.17 7.71 13.41
CA ILE A 164 -1.49 9.00 13.61
C ILE A 164 -2.19 10.13 12.84
N ASN A 165 -2.63 9.88 11.61
CA ASN A 165 -3.30 10.90 10.80
C ASN A 165 -4.73 11.23 11.28
N LYS A 166 -5.37 10.33 12.04
CA LYS A 166 -6.73 10.51 12.56
C LYS A 166 -6.76 11.24 13.91
N LYS A 167 -5.65 11.21 14.65
CA LYS A 167 -5.54 11.88 15.95
C LYS A 167 -5.29 13.38 15.77
N ASN A 168 -5.89 14.22 16.61
CA ASN A 168 -5.84 15.68 16.51
C ASN A 168 -4.42 16.23 16.32
N ARG A 169 -4.31 17.28 15.50
CA ARG A 169 -3.07 17.91 15.00
C ARG A 169 -2.06 18.40 16.06
N ASN A 170 -2.38 18.34 17.34
CA ASN A 170 -1.57 18.93 18.42
C ASN A 170 -0.52 17.98 19.02
N GLU A 171 -0.54 16.68 18.73
CA GLU A 171 0.46 15.75 19.21
C GLU A 171 1.34 15.30 18.04
N ASN A 172 2.60 15.70 18.08
CA ASN A 172 3.59 15.34 17.07
C ASN A 172 4.13 13.92 17.30
N ILE A 173 3.19 12.92 17.35
CA ILE A 173 3.48 11.52 17.68
C ILE A 173 4.57 10.92 16.79
N ILE A 174 4.62 11.34 15.52
CA ILE A 174 5.63 10.84 14.57
C ILE A 174 7.07 11.22 14.98
N ASN A 175 7.21 12.33 15.72
CA ASN A 175 8.49 12.88 16.18
C ASN A 175 8.75 12.63 17.67
N CYS A 176 7.93 11.80 18.34
CA CYS A 176 8.21 11.39 19.71
C CYS A 176 9.59 10.74 19.81
N VAL A 177 10.28 11.03 20.91
CA VAL A 177 11.59 10.46 21.21
C VAL A 177 11.51 9.57 22.44
N ASN A 178 12.32 8.53 22.46
CA ASN A 178 12.50 7.67 23.62
C ASN A 178 13.48 8.28 24.64
N SER A 179 13.79 7.56 25.72
CA SER A 179 14.74 7.98 26.76
C SER A 179 16.16 8.23 26.24
N GLN A 180 16.52 7.71 25.07
CA GLN A 180 17.80 7.96 24.39
C GLN A 180 17.75 9.16 23.42
N GLY A 181 16.64 9.90 23.36
CA GLY A 181 16.42 10.99 22.42
C GLY A 181 16.15 10.51 20.98
N GLN A 182 15.92 9.21 20.79
CA GLN A 182 15.78 8.61 19.46
C GLN A 182 14.33 8.65 18.99
N THR A 183 14.10 9.11 17.74
CA THR A 183 12.82 8.96 17.06
C THR A 183 12.71 7.56 16.44
N ALA A 184 11.51 7.20 16.00
CA ALA A 184 11.27 5.95 15.26
C ALA A 184 12.19 5.81 14.03
N LEU A 185 12.61 6.92 13.40
CA LEU A 185 13.53 6.89 12.26
C LEU A 185 14.96 6.54 12.69
N HIS A 186 15.46 7.11 13.79
CA HIS A 186 16.75 6.73 14.38
C HIS A 186 16.79 5.23 14.66
N ILE A 187 15.77 4.72 15.37
CA ILE A 187 15.67 3.29 15.68
C ILE A 187 15.65 2.44 14.40
N THR A 188 14.86 2.82 13.39
CA THR A 188 14.81 2.05 12.14
C THR A 188 16.19 1.95 11.47
N ILE A 189 16.97 3.03 11.44
CA ILE A 189 18.31 3.05 10.83
C ILE A 189 19.27 2.16 11.62
N LEU A 190 19.25 2.30 12.94
CA LEU A 190 20.19 1.59 13.82
C LEU A 190 19.90 0.08 13.91
N THR A 191 18.63 -0.32 13.84
CA THR A 191 18.22 -1.73 14.01
C THR A 191 18.06 -2.46 12.69
N THR A 192 17.01 -2.15 11.94
CA THR A 192 16.59 -2.93 10.77
C THR A 192 17.18 -2.40 9.45
N GLY A 193 17.50 -1.12 9.35
CA GLY A 193 17.91 -0.46 8.11
C GLY A 193 16.88 -0.55 6.99
N SER A 194 15.63 -0.83 7.31
CA SER A 194 14.57 -1.08 6.32
C SER A 194 14.24 0.15 5.48
N VAL A 195 14.71 0.15 4.24
CA VAL A 195 14.44 1.22 3.26
C VAL A 195 12.94 1.49 3.09
N SER A 196 12.11 0.45 3.12
CA SER A 196 10.66 0.61 2.98
C SER A 196 10.04 1.35 4.16
N THR A 197 10.48 1.04 5.38
CA THR A 197 10.05 1.70 6.62
C THR A 197 10.51 3.15 6.65
N ILE A 198 11.78 3.40 6.33
CA ILE A 198 12.36 4.75 6.22
C ILE A 198 11.53 5.62 5.26
N LYS A 199 11.25 5.13 4.06
CA LYS A 199 10.41 5.85 3.08
C LYS A 199 9.00 6.13 3.58
N LYS A 200 8.39 5.22 4.37
CA LYS A 200 7.07 5.42 4.96
C LYS A 200 7.09 6.52 6.04
N LEU A 201 8.08 6.50 6.93
CA LEU A 201 8.25 7.51 7.97
C LEU A 201 8.50 8.90 7.38
N ILE A 202 9.40 8.99 6.40
CA ILE A 202 9.70 10.23 5.67
C ILE A 202 8.43 10.79 5.00
N LYS A 203 7.63 9.95 4.33
CA LYS A 203 6.33 10.36 3.73
C LYS A 203 5.33 10.89 4.75
N LYS A 204 5.49 10.58 6.01
CA LYS A 204 4.68 11.10 7.13
C LYS A 204 5.26 12.36 7.75
N ASN A 205 6.27 12.96 7.12
CA ASN A 205 6.93 14.19 7.54
C ASN A 205 7.60 14.07 8.92
N ILE A 206 8.26 12.94 9.20
CA ILE A 206 9.12 12.82 10.38
C ILE A 206 10.26 13.83 10.27
N ASP A 207 10.56 14.52 11.36
CA ASP A 207 11.66 15.49 11.41
C ASP A 207 13.00 14.74 11.48
N ILE A 208 13.81 14.92 10.45
CA ILE A 208 15.14 14.30 10.32
C ILE A 208 16.24 15.06 11.05
N ASN A 209 15.96 16.26 11.57
CA ASN A 209 16.91 17.13 12.24
C ASN A 209 16.89 16.96 13.76
N ILE A 210 16.00 16.13 14.30
CA ILE A 210 16.00 15.82 15.73
C ILE A 210 17.32 15.12 16.07
N ARG A 211 17.93 15.57 17.16
CA ARG A 211 19.17 14.99 17.68
C ARG A 211 18.86 14.02 18.80
N ASP A 212 19.55 12.88 18.80
CA ASP A 212 19.54 11.96 19.93
C ASP A 212 20.36 12.49 21.11
N ASN A 213 20.41 11.77 22.22
CA ASN A 213 21.18 12.17 23.41
C ASN A 213 22.71 12.20 23.18
N SER A 214 23.20 11.60 22.08
CA SER A 214 24.59 11.69 21.63
C SER A 214 24.82 12.94 20.75
N GLY A 215 23.79 13.75 20.52
CA GLY A 215 23.83 14.93 19.68
C GLY A 215 23.79 14.65 18.18
N LEU A 216 23.56 13.40 17.76
CA LEU A 216 23.54 12.97 16.36
C LEU A 216 22.14 13.05 15.76
N THR A 217 22.07 13.61 14.54
CA THR A 217 20.88 13.51 13.69
C THR A 217 20.93 12.21 12.87
N VAL A 218 19.79 11.85 12.25
CA VAL A 218 19.76 10.70 11.32
C VAL A 218 20.74 10.86 10.16
N ASN A 219 21.01 12.11 9.70
CA ASN A 219 22.01 12.39 8.69
C ASN A 219 23.43 12.10 9.19
N ASP A 220 23.73 12.50 10.43
CA ASP A 220 25.04 12.26 11.05
C ASP A 220 25.32 10.75 11.22
N ILE A 221 24.28 9.95 11.53
CA ILE A 221 24.41 8.50 11.70
C ILE A 221 24.69 7.78 10.37
N VAL A 222 24.09 8.22 9.26
CA VAL A 222 24.25 7.54 7.96
C VAL A 222 25.45 8.03 7.17
N LYS A 223 25.98 9.22 7.49
CA LYS A 223 27.09 9.84 6.83
C LYS A 223 28.35 8.98 6.97
N ASP A 224 29.10 8.87 5.86
CA ASP A 224 30.41 8.21 5.81
C ASP A 224 30.41 6.73 6.27
N ASN A 225 29.23 6.08 6.31
CA ASN A 225 29.12 4.68 6.68
C ASN A 225 28.63 3.84 5.48
N GLU A 226 29.52 2.99 4.96
CA GLU A 226 29.23 2.11 3.80
C GLU A 226 27.97 1.26 4.00
N LYS A 227 27.68 0.83 5.24
CA LYS A 227 26.45 0.06 5.57
C LYS A 227 25.18 0.83 5.24
N TYR A 228 25.20 2.17 5.34
CA TYR A 228 24.02 3.02 5.18
C TYR A 228 23.97 3.82 3.90
N LYS A 229 24.89 3.61 2.95
CA LYS A 229 25.00 4.33 1.67
C LYS A 229 23.66 4.45 0.89
N ASN A 230 22.89 3.37 0.86
CA ASN A 230 21.54 3.39 0.25
C ASN A 230 20.55 4.26 1.02
N ILE A 231 20.68 4.31 2.34
CA ILE A 231 19.81 5.10 3.23
C ILE A 231 20.20 6.57 3.11
N GLU A 232 21.48 6.87 3.11
CA GLU A 232 22.04 8.21 2.89
C GLU A 232 21.50 8.82 1.59
N LYS A 233 21.55 8.07 0.48
CA LYS A 233 20.98 8.51 -0.80
C LYS A 233 19.49 8.86 -0.68
N ILE A 234 18.69 8.06 0.01
CA ILE A 234 17.25 8.30 0.18
C ILE A 234 17.00 9.57 1.00
N ILE A 235 17.74 9.74 2.10
CA ILE A 235 17.63 10.93 2.96
C ILE A 235 18.09 12.15 2.18
N PHE A 236 19.18 12.04 1.43
CA PHE A 236 19.68 13.12 0.57
C PHE A 236 18.67 13.54 -0.50
N GLU A 237 18.06 12.58 -1.22
CA GLU A 237 16.99 12.85 -2.19
C GLU A 237 15.79 13.56 -1.54
N TYR A 238 15.54 13.28 -0.25
CA TYR A 238 14.46 13.93 0.49
C TYR A 238 14.81 15.34 0.96
N THR A 239 16.06 15.59 1.39
CA THR A 239 16.52 16.87 1.95
C THR A 239 16.83 17.89 0.87
N HIS A 240 17.38 17.44 -0.27
CA HIS A 240 17.78 18.34 -1.35
C HIS A 240 16.59 18.57 -2.29
N LYS A 241 16.08 19.78 -2.24
CA LYS A 241 15.11 20.28 -3.22
C LYS A 241 15.80 20.32 -4.58
N ASN A 242 15.17 19.75 -5.61
CA ASN A 242 15.62 19.97 -6.99
C ASN A 242 15.74 21.47 -7.27
N CYS A 243 16.64 21.87 -8.21
CA CYS A 243 16.94 23.27 -8.58
C CYS A 243 15.70 24.13 -8.87
N LEU A 244 14.55 23.51 -9.11
CA LEU A 244 13.25 24.16 -9.35
C LEU A 244 12.40 24.31 -8.08
N GLY A 245 12.92 23.99 -6.88
CA GLY A 245 12.15 24.09 -5.62
C GLY A 245 10.99 23.10 -5.50
N LEU A 246 10.87 22.16 -6.44
CA LEU A 246 9.82 21.15 -6.47
C LEU A 246 10.23 19.99 -5.56
N ASN A 247 9.60 19.88 -4.40
CA ASN A 247 9.71 18.71 -3.55
C ASN A 247 9.12 17.50 -4.27
N TYR A 248 9.98 16.65 -4.83
CA TYR A 248 9.57 15.51 -5.67
C TYR A 248 8.71 14.47 -4.91
N HIS A 249 8.66 14.50 -3.57
CA HIS A 249 8.06 13.43 -2.79
C HIS A 249 6.94 13.79 -1.81
N ILE A 250 6.75 15.03 -1.39
CA ILE A 250 5.96 15.26 -0.16
C ILE A 250 4.55 15.78 -0.40
N ASN A 251 4.27 16.47 -1.51
CA ASN A 251 2.95 17.03 -1.77
C ASN A 251 2.50 16.82 -3.22
N ASP A 252 2.59 15.58 -3.68
CA ASP A 252 2.12 15.20 -5.01
C ASP A 252 0.62 15.52 -5.22
N LYS A 253 -0.17 15.64 -4.13
CA LYS A 253 -1.59 16.01 -4.25
C LYS A 253 -1.80 17.42 -4.81
N LYS A 254 -0.98 18.40 -4.41
CA LYS A 254 -1.05 19.77 -4.98
C LYS A 254 -0.53 19.82 -6.42
N ASN A 255 0.53 19.06 -6.72
CA ASN A 255 1.16 19.04 -8.05
C ASN A 255 0.48 18.08 -9.04
N LYS A 256 -0.42 17.21 -8.57
CA LYS A 256 -1.17 16.25 -9.39
C LYS A 256 -1.90 16.94 -10.54
N TYR A 257 -2.66 17.98 -10.22
CA TYR A 257 -3.46 18.71 -11.21
C TYR A 257 -2.60 19.63 -12.09
N ILE A 258 -1.49 20.15 -11.59
CA ILE A 258 -0.61 21.03 -12.38
C ILE A 258 -0.01 20.26 -13.56
N LYS A 259 0.53 19.06 -13.34
CA LYS A 259 1.08 18.22 -14.40
C LYS A 259 0.01 17.84 -15.45
N PHE A 260 -1.20 17.51 -15.00
CA PHE A 260 -2.33 17.22 -15.87
C PHE A 260 -2.75 18.45 -16.68
N ILE A 261 -2.87 19.61 -16.05
CA ILE A 261 -3.23 20.87 -16.72
C ILE A 261 -2.15 21.25 -17.74
N MET A 262 -0.89 21.18 -17.39
CA MET A 262 0.23 21.51 -18.31
C MET A 262 0.25 20.59 -19.52
N PHE A 263 0.04 19.28 -19.33
CA PHE A 263 -0.04 18.34 -20.45
C PHE A 263 -1.20 18.66 -21.39
N ASN A 264 -2.40 18.93 -20.83
CA ASN A 264 -3.56 19.29 -21.63
C ASN A 264 -3.37 20.63 -22.36
N PHE A 265 -2.82 21.62 -21.67
CA PHE A 265 -2.55 22.93 -22.28
C PHE A 265 -1.57 22.79 -23.47
N LEU A 266 -0.49 22.04 -23.27
CA LEU A 266 0.50 21.79 -24.34
C LEU A 266 -0.14 21.02 -25.52
N SER A 267 -0.95 19.98 -25.24
CA SER A 267 -1.62 19.21 -26.29
C SER A 267 -2.60 20.08 -27.09
N ILE A 268 -3.42 20.89 -26.41
CA ILE A 268 -4.36 21.82 -27.03
C ILE A 268 -3.59 22.87 -27.87
N PHE A 269 -2.48 23.38 -27.35
CA PHE A 269 -1.64 24.35 -28.04
C PHE A 269 -1.07 23.77 -29.33
N ILE A 270 -0.54 22.55 -29.32
CA ILE A 270 0.00 21.87 -30.52
C ILE A 270 -1.13 21.66 -31.53
N LEU A 271 -2.27 21.10 -31.12
CA LEU A 271 -3.42 20.87 -32.01
C LEU A 271 -3.97 22.15 -32.63
N PHE A 272 -4.16 23.19 -31.82
CA PHE A 272 -4.60 24.51 -32.30
C PHE A 272 -3.62 25.09 -33.32
N SER A 273 -2.34 24.96 -33.05
CA SER A 273 -1.28 25.46 -33.93
C SER A 273 -1.29 24.79 -35.29
N ILE A 274 -1.47 23.47 -35.34
CA ILE A 274 -1.52 22.70 -36.58
C ILE A 274 -2.79 23.09 -37.37
N ILE A 275 -3.93 23.15 -36.72
CA ILE A 275 -5.21 23.49 -37.38
C ILE A 275 -5.17 24.93 -37.91
N TYR A 276 -4.73 25.89 -37.12
CA TYR A 276 -4.82 27.31 -37.47
C TYR A 276 -3.72 27.77 -38.43
N PHE A 277 -2.46 27.30 -38.24
CA PHE A 277 -1.33 27.79 -39.04
C PHE A 277 -1.00 26.90 -40.23
N PHE A 278 -1.18 25.58 -40.13
CA PHE A 278 -0.71 24.65 -41.14
C PHE A 278 -1.79 24.22 -42.13
N PHE A 279 -3.02 23.98 -41.72
CA PHE A 279 -4.09 23.55 -42.65
C PHE A 279 -4.40 24.57 -43.75
N PRO A 280 -4.52 25.88 -43.51
CA PRO A 280 -4.72 26.86 -44.59
C PRO A 280 -3.60 26.87 -45.61
N TYR A 281 -2.37 26.54 -45.17
CA TYR A 281 -1.20 26.44 -46.06
C TYR A 281 -1.24 25.16 -46.92
N LEU A 282 -1.60 24.03 -46.30
CA LEU A 282 -1.70 22.74 -46.99
C LEU A 282 -2.80 22.71 -48.04
N ARG A 283 -3.93 23.36 -47.80
CA ARG A 283 -5.08 23.42 -48.71
C ARG A 283 -4.82 24.17 -50.04
N LYS A 284 -3.82 25.01 -50.09
CA LYS A 284 -3.40 25.71 -51.32
C LYS A 284 -2.46 24.89 -52.22
N GLY A 285 -2.09 23.68 -51.79
CA GLY A 285 -1.21 22.75 -52.51
C GLY A 285 -2.00 21.66 -53.24
N ASN A 286 -1.28 20.76 -53.92
CA ASN A 286 -1.82 19.65 -54.73
C ASN A 286 -2.69 18.65 -53.94
N ASN A 287 -3.44 17.77 -54.62
CA ASN A 287 -4.33 16.74 -54.06
C ASN A 287 -3.68 15.83 -52.99
N TYR A 288 -2.38 15.61 -53.04
CA TYR A 288 -1.63 14.85 -52.01
C TYR A 288 -1.71 15.50 -50.62
N MET A 289 -1.92 16.80 -50.54
CA MET A 289 -2.02 17.55 -49.27
C MET A 289 -3.31 17.25 -48.51
N SER A 290 -4.38 16.97 -49.24
CA SER A 290 -5.64 16.55 -48.63
C SER A 290 -5.50 15.21 -47.89
N ILE A 291 -4.68 14.30 -48.41
CA ILE A 291 -4.44 12.99 -47.78
C ILE A 291 -3.70 13.17 -46.45
N ILE A 292 -2.70 14.04 -46.40
CA ILE A 292 -1.94 14.34 -45.14
C ILE A 292 -2.87 14.98 -44.10
N GLU A 293 -3.73 15.93 -44.52
CA GLU A 293 -4.73 16.54 -43.64
C GLU A 293 -5.73 15.50 -43.09
N TYR A 294 -6.22 14.58 -43.93
CA TYR A 294 -7.11 13.51 -43.50
C TYR A 294 -6.42 12.53 -42.54
N THR A 295 -5.17 12.11 -42.80
CA THR A 295 -4.42 11.21 -41.92
C THR A 295 -4.17 11.84 -40.57
N PHE A 296 -3.86 13.14 -40.53
CA PHE A 296 -3.71 13.89 -39.28
C PHE A 296 -5.03 13.95 -38.48
N ASN A 297 -6.13 14.32 -39.15
CA ASN A 297 -7.44 14.43 -38.50
C ASN A 297 -7.88 13.07 -37.90
N ILE A 298 -7.72 11.99 -38.70
CA ILE A 298 -8.06 10.64 -38.24
C ILE A 298 -7.19 10.22 -37.04
N SER A 299 -5.88 10.40 -37.11
CA SER A 299 -4.98 10.06 -36.01
C SER A 299 -5.29 10.85 -34.73
N THR A 300 -5.62 12.14 -34.88
CA THR A 300 -6.01 13.02 -33.77
C THR A 300 -7.34 12.60 -33.14
N ILE A 301 -8.34 12.25 -33.96
CA ILE A 301 -9.64 11.77 -33.46
C ILE A 301 -9.46 10.48 -32.67
N ILE A 302 -8.66 9.54 -33.19
CA ILE A 302 -8.37 8.27 -32.51
C ILE A 302 -7.63 8.53 -31.18
N PHE A 303 -6.62 9.40 -31.20
CA PHE A 303 -5.90 9.79 -29.98
C PHE A 303 -6.84 10.41 -28.94
N LEU A 304 -7.68 11.37 -29.32
CA LEU A 304 -8.63 12.01 -28.42
C LEU A 304 -9.66 11.02 -27.87
N ALA A 305 -10.14 10.10 -28.70
CA ALA A 305 -11.08 9.05 -28.25
C ALA A 305 -10.46 8.19 -27.15
N PHE A 306 -9.24 7.66 -27.34
CA PHE A 306 -8.55 6.89 -26.30
C PHE A 306 -8.17 7.74 -25.09
N TYR A 307 -7.79 9.01 -25.29
CA TYR A 307 -7.45 9.93 -24.22
C TYR A 307 -8.65 10.18 -23.29
N PHE A 308 -9.80 10.54 -23.83
CA PHE A 308 -11.02 10.74 -23.03
C PHE A 308 -11.51 9.45 -22.40
N TYR A 309 -11.45 8.33 -23.13
CA TYR A 309 -11.81 7.04 -22.55
C TYR A 309 -10.96 6.70 -21.33
N ILE A 310 -9.63 6.80 -21.43
CA ILE A 310 -8.73 6.38 -20.35
C ILE A 310 -8.82 7.28 -19.10
N ILE A 311 -9.14 8.56 -19.26
CA ILE A 311 -9.34 9.50 -18.15
C ILE A 311 -10.49 9.04 -17.26
N PHE A 312 -11.60 8.58 -17.85
CA PHE A 312 -12.83 8.22 -17.16
C PHE A 312 -12.96 6.71 -16.90
N SER A 313 -12.05 5.89 -17.44
CA SER A 313 -12.11 4.44 -17.29
C SER A 313 -11.82 4.00 -15.85
N ASP A 314 -12.47 2.91 -15.43
CA ASP A 314 -12.16 2.26 -14.17
C ASP A 314 -10.82 1.49 -14.28
N PRO A 315 -9.83 1.79 -13.44
CA PRO A 315 -8.58 1.04 -13.41
C PRO A 315 -8.68 -0.34 -12.74
N GLY A 316 -9.84 -0.74 -12.24
CA GLY A 316 -10.07 -1.92 -11.41
C GLY A 316 -10.07 -1.56 -9.93
N LEU A 317 -11.03 -0.76 -9.52
CA LEU A 317 -11.18 -0.31 -8.14
C LEU A 317 -11.63 -1.46 -7.24
N LEU A 318 -10.90 -1.70 -6.16
CA LEU A 318 -11.34 -2.59 -5.09
C LEU A 318 -12.30 -1.84 -4.18
N VAL A 319 -13.55 -2.29 -4.15
CA VAL A 319 -14.62 -1.65 -3.38
C VAL A 319 -14.80 -2.37 -2.05
N LYS A 320 -14.90 -1.59 -0.97
CA LYS A 320 -15.24 -2.10 0.36
C LYS A 320 -16.71 -2.55 0.39
N ASN A 321 -16.99 -3.67 1.03
CA ASN A 321 -18.35 -4.01 1.40
C ASN A 321 -18.86 -3.02 2.45
N ASN A 322 -19.97 -2.32 2.20
CA ASN A 322 -20.45 -1.20 3.01
C ASN A 322 -20.71 -1.56 4.49
N ASN A 323 -20.99 -2.81 4.79
CA ASN A 323 -21.32 -3.28 6.13
C ASN A 323 -20.10 -3.83 6.91
N ASP A 324 -18.92 -3.97 6.31
CA ASP A 324 -17.77 -4.54 7.01
C ASP A 324 -17.09 -3.49 7.91
N THR A 325 -17.19 -3.70 9.22
CA THR A 325 -16.34 -3.03 10.23
C THR A 325 -15.04 -3.84 10.43
N TRP A 326 -13.99 -3.22 11.01
CA TRP A 326 -12.78 -3.94 11.35
C TRP A 326 -13.04 -5.11 12.28
N ILE A 327 -13.97 -4.96 13.24
CA ILE A 327 -14.34 -6.00 14.19
C ILE A 327 -15.00 -7.19 13.47
N GLU A 328 -15.89 -6.94 12.52
CA GLU A 328 -16.52 -8.01 11.72
C GLU A 328 -15.52 -8.74 10.82
N ILE A 329 -14.60 -8.00 10.21
CA ILE A 329 -13.51 -8.56 9.40
C ILE A 329 -12.66 -9.52 10.23
N ILE A 330 -12.29 -9.11 11.45
CA ILE A 330 -11.52 -9.92 12.39
C ILE A 330 -12.33 -11.16 12.82
N LYS A 331 -13.60 -11.00 13.17
CA LYS A 331 -14.49 -12.12 13.56
C LYS A 331 -14.67 -13.13 12.43
N LYS A 332 -14.73 -12.67 11.17
CA LYS A 332 -14.75 -13.53 9.98
C LYS A 332 -13.41 -14.24 9.72
N GLY A 333 -12.38 -14.01 10.55
CA GLY A 333 -11.06 -14.64 10.42
C GLY A 333 -10.23 -14.19 9.23
N LYS A 334 -10.55 -13.04 8.62
CA LYS A 334 -9.76 -12.50 7.51
C LYS A 334 -8.40 -12.03 8.00
N ASN A 335 -7.37 -12.25 7.20
CA ASN A 335 -6.00 -11.86 7.52
C ASN A 335 -5.81 -10.35 7.34
N ILE A 336 -5.80 -9.61 8.46
CA ILE A 336 -5.61 -8.16 8.50
C ILE A 336 -4.31 -7.72 7.82
N ASN A 337 -3.24 -8.53 7.90
CA ASN A 337 -1.94 -8.19 7.30
C ASN A 337 -1.98 -8.13 5.77
N LYS A 338 -3.00 -8.74 5.14
CA LYS A 338 -3.24 -8.67 3.70
C LYS A 338 -4.23 -7.57 3.31
N MET A 339 -4.78 -6.85 4.27
CA MET A 339 -5.78 -5.81 4.01
C MET A 339 -5.16 -4.42 3.93
N CYS A 340 -5.78 -3.56 3.12
CA CYS A 340 -5.41 -2.15 3.08
C CYS A 340 -5.90 -1.43 4.34
N PRO A 341 -5.01 -0.81 5.14
CA PRO A 341 -5.43 -0.09 6.34
C PRO A 341 -6.24 1.18 6.05
N TYR A 342 -6.16 1.72 4.83
CA TYR A 342 -6.90 2.93 4.41
C TYR A 342 -8.28 2.61 3.82
N CYS A 343 -8.37 1.55 3.01
CA CYS A 343 -9.59 1.21 2.26
C CYS A 343 -10.39 0.06 2.87
N MET A 344 -9.82 -0.70 3.80
CA MET A 344 -10.44 -1.89 4.44
C MET A 344 -10.82 -2.98 3.42
N VAL A 345 -10.05 -3.10 2.33
CA VAL A 345 -10.22 -4.11 1.29
C VAL A 345 -9.06 -5.09 1.31
N ASP A 346 -9.33 -6.34 0.93
CA ASP A 346 -8.28 -7.35 0.78
C ASP A 346 -7.37 -6.94 -0.39
N GLN A 347 -6.06 -6.94 -0.15
CA GLN A 347 -5.05 -6.67 -1.17
C GLN A 347 -4.48 -7.99 -1.65
N GLY A 348 -4.90 -8.41 -2.83
CA GLY A 348 -4.22 -9.49 -3.55
C GLY A 348 -2.75 -9.15 -3.84
N LYS A 349 -1.98 -10.16 -4.26
CA LYS A 349 -0.52 -10.08 -4.50
C LYS A 349 -0.09 -8.84 -5.30
N PHE A 350 -0.90 -8.43 -6.27
CA PHE A 350 -0.59 -7.33 -7.20
C PHE A 350 -1.41 -6.06 -6.97
N SER A 351 -2.28 -6.04 -5.96
CA SER A 351 -3.11 -4.87 -5.65
C SER A 351 -2.35 -3.90 -4.75
N LYS A 352 -2.55 -2.59 -4.96
CA LYS A 352 -1.90 -1.54 -4.16
C LYS A 352 -2.84 -0.37 -3.89
N HIS A 353 -2.61 0.30 -2.76
CA HIS A 353 -3.25 1.57 -2.46
C HIS A 353 -2.55 2.72 -3.18
N CYS A 354 -3.28 3.45 -4.01
CA CYS A 354 -2.81 4.68 -4.61
C CYS A 354 -3.07 5.87 -3.68
N PHE A 355 -2.03 6.46 -3.10
CA PHE A 355 -2.15 7.61 -2.20
C PHE A 355 -2.65 8.89 -2.90
N LEU A 356 -2.48 9.01 -4.23
CA LEU A 356 -2.95 10.15 -5.00
C LEU A 356 -4.46 10.09 -5.26
N CYS A 357 -4.98 8.89 -5.55
CA CYS A 357 -6.42 8.66 -5.74
C CYS A 357 -7.13 8.28 -4.44
N ASN A 358 -6.39 7.93 -3.39
CA ASN A 358 -6.88 7.41 -2.11
C ASN A 358 -7.78 6.18 -2.27
N LYS A 359 -7.41 5.27 -3.17
CA LYS A 359 -8.17 4.05 -3.53
C LYS A 359 -7.23 2.88 -3.76
N CYS A 360 -7.70 1.66 -3.48
CA CYS A 360 -7.02 0.43 -3.84
C CYS A 360 -7.38 0.00 -5.25
N ILE A 361 -6.38 -0.44 -6.01
CA ILE A 361 -6.54 -0.81 -7.41
C ILE A 361 -5.95 -2.19 -7.60
N GLU A 362 -6.72 -3.04 -8.26
CA GLU A 362 -6.32 -4.39 -8.62
C GLU A 362 -5.27 -4.35 -9.73
N ASN A 363 -4.22 -5.16 -9.56
CA ASN A 363 -3.08 -5.22 -10.47
C ASN A 363 -2.56 -3.81 -10.83
N PHE A 364 -2.28 -3.04 -9.78
CA PHE A 364 -1.83 -1.65 -9.88
C PHE A 364 -0.49 -1.55 -10.61
N ASP A 365 -0.46 -0.84 -11.72
CA ASP A 365 0.77 -0.51 -12.43
C ASP A 365 1.36 0.81 -11.90
N HIS A 366 0.72 1.93 -12.18
CA HIS A 366 1.11 3.25 -11.70
C HIS A 366 -0.07 4.25 -11.70
N HIS A 367 0.13 5.39 -11.01
CA HIS A 367 -0.72 6.56 -11.20
C HIS A 367 -0.14 7.43 -12.30
N CYS A 368 -0.87 7.58 -13.39
CA CYS A 368 -0.42 8.37 -14.53
C CYS A 368 -0.88 9.84 -14.38
N HIS A 369 0.08 10.73 -14.20
CA HIS A 369 -0.18 12.16 -14.04
C HIS A 369 -0.76 12.82 -15.30
N TRP A 370 -0.46 12.30 -16.49
CA TRP A 370 -0.93 12.88 -17.76
C TRP A 370 -2.43 12.72 -17.97
N ILE A 371 -2.98 11.59 -17.51
CA ILE A 371 -4.42 11.31 -17.58
C ILE A 371 -5.11 11.52 -16.24
N ASN A 372 -4.36 11.89 -15.19
CA ASN A 372 -4.83 12.04 -13.81
C ASN A 372 -5.65 10.83 -13.30
N ASN A 373 -5.34 9.65 -13.77
CA ASN A 373 -5.97 8.39 -13.40
C ASN A 373 -4.91 7.32 -13.11
N CYS A 374 -5.30 6.26 -12.42
CA CYS A 374 -4.46 5.08 -12.26
C CYS A 374 -4.55 4.17 -13.47
N VAL A 375 -3.48 3.43 -13.72
CA VAL A 375 -3.45 2.32 -14.66
C VAL A 375 -3.43 1.02 -13.86
N GLY A 376 -4.40 0.15 -14.11
CA GLY A 376 -4.59 -1.12 -13.41
C GLY A 376 -5.22 -2.17 -14.32
N HIS A 377 -5.76 -3.23 -13.72
CA HIS A 377 -6.22 -4.42 -14.46
C HIS A 377 -7.17 -4.11 -15.62
N LEU A 378 -8.19 -3.31 -15.37
CA LEU A 378 -9.27 -3.11 -16.37
C LEU A 378 -8.89 -2.14 -17.49
N ASN A 379 -8.09 -1.11 -17.22
CA ASN A 379 -7.81 -0.06 -18.19
C ASN A 379 -6.41 -0.11 -18.82
N LYS A 380 -5.55 -1.03 -18.42
CA LYS A 380 -4.19 -1.17 -18.97
C LYS A 380 -4.15 -1.40 -20.48
N PRO A 381 -5.00 -2.25 -21.10
CA PRO A 381 -5.02 -2.41 -22.56
C PRO A 381 -5.33 -1.10 -23.29
N TYR A 382 -6.30 -0.35 -22.82
CA TYR A 382 -6.69 0.94 -23.39
C TYR A 382 -5.60 2.01 -23.18
N PHE A 383 -4.85 1.94 -22.08
CA PHE A 383 -3.68 2.78 -21.87
C PHE A 383 -2.58 2.53 -22.91
N ILE A 384 -2.34 1.28 -23.28
CA ILE A 384 -1.41 0.93 -24.35
C ILE A 384 -1.92 1.48 -25.71
N CYS A 385 -3.20 1.33 -26.04
CA CYS A 385 -3.79 1.91 -27.23
C CYS A 385 -3.66 3.45 -27.26
N PHE A 386 -3.87 4.10 -26.11
CA PHE A 386 -3.64 5.54 -25.96
C PHE A 386 -2.18 5.94 -26.26
N ILE A 387 -1.18 5.21 -25.73
CA ILE A 387 0.23 5.50 -26.00
C ILE A 387 0.56 5.31 -27.48
N ILE A 388 0.07 4.24 -28.10
CA ILE A 388 0.29 3.97 -29.52
C ILE A 388 -0.33 5.07 -30.36
N SER A 389 -1.58 5.45 -30.10
CA SER A 389 -2.25 6.53 -30.84
C SER A 389 -1.53 7.88 -30.68
N LEU A 390 -1.02 8.18 -29.48
CA LEU A 390 -0.20 9.37 -29.24
C LEU A 390 1.09 9.35 -30.07
N LEU A 391 1.81 8.22 -30.11
CA LEU A 391 3.03 8.09 -30.93
C LEU A 391 2.74 8.28 -32.42
N ILE A 392 1.66 7.70 -32.92
CA ILE A 392 1.24 7.87 -34.32
C ILE A 392 0.98 9.35 -34.60
N THR A 393 0.23 10.04 -33.74
CA THR A 393 -0.07 11.46 -33.93
C THR A 393 1.20 12.30 -33.92
N LEU A 394 2.12 12.10 -32.95
CA LEU A 394 3.38 12.81 -32.88
C LEU A 394 4.29 12.56 -34.10
N THR A 395 4.27 11.35 -34.68
CA THR A 395 5.04 11.05 -35.90
C THR A 395 4.45 11.73 -37.12
N VAL A 396 3.12 11.77 -37.24
CA VAL A 396 2.41 12.50 -38.31
C VAL A 396 2.69 14.00 -38.22
N ASP A 397 2.64 14.57 -37.01
CA ASP A 397 2.99 15.98 -36.74
C ASP A 397 4.42 16.32 -37.16
N SER A 398 5.37 15.46 -36.78
CA SER A 398 6.78 15.64 -37.14
C SER A 398 6.97 15.59 -38.67
N PHE A 399 6.29 14.66 -39.35
CA PHE A 399 6.33 14.55 -40.78
C PHE A 399 5.77 15.81 -41.50
N ILE A 400 4.65 16.34 -40.99
CA ILE A 400 4.05 17.57 -41.52
C ILE A 400 5.04 18.75 -41.38
N CYS A 401 5.66 18.91 -40.22
CA CYS A 401 6.65 19.97 -39.98
C CYS A 401 7.85 19.86 -40.91
N ILE A 402 8.42 18.66 -41.06
CA ILE A 402 9.56 18.40 -41.97
C ILE A 402 9.17 18.70 -43.42
N TYR A 403 7.99 18.23 -43.85
CA TYR A 403 7.49 18.48 -45.21
C TYR A 403 7.39 19.98 -45.50
N ILE A 404 6.84 20.77 -44.62
CA ILE A 404 6.74 22.22 -44.77
C ILE A 404 8.12 22.86 -44.89
N PHE A 405 9.12 22.43 -44.10
CA PHE A 405 10.49 22.91 -44.24
C PHE A 405 11.10 22.60 -45.59
N VAL A 406 10.95 21.35 -46.09
CA VAL A 406 11.52 20.90 -47.35
C VAL A 406 10.91 21.64 -48.54
N VAL A 407 9.57 21.73 -48.61
CA VAL A 407 8.86 22.41 -49.68
C VAL A 407 9.21 23.90 -49.76
N GLN A 408 9.42 24.52 -48.60
CA GLN A 408 9.77 25.92 -48.56
C GLN A 408 11.24 26.18 -48.97
N SER A 409 12.15 25.27 -48.68
CA SER A 409 13.55 25.31 -49.10
C SER A 409 13.72 25.25 -50.62
N ASN A 410 12.83 24.53 -51.31
CA ASN A 410 12.89 24.27 -52.76
C ASN A 410 12.33 25.39 -53.68
N GLY A 411 12.13 26.60 -53.15
CA GLY A 411 12.03 27.81 -53.97
C GLY A 411 10.70 28.10 -54.71
N ASN A 412 9.62 27.43 -54.38
CA ASN A 412 8.27 27.81 -54.87
C ASN A 412 7.76 29.02 -54.08
N ARG A 413 8.34 30.23 -54.40
CA ARG A 413 8.03 31.52 -53.75
C ARG A 413 6.71 32.08 -54.33
N ASN A 414 5.56 31.59 -53.84
CA ASN A 414 4.30 32.29 -54.03
C ASN A 414 4.31 33.58 -53.18
N LYS A 415 4.23 34.73 -53.85
CA LYS A 415 4.33 36.08 -53.29
C LYS A 415 3.37 36.38 -52.13
N TYR A 416 2.25 35.66 -51.98
CA TYR A 416 1.27 35.81 -50.91
C TYR A 416 1.66 35.07 -49.58
N LEU A 417 2.79 34.35 -49.59
CA LEU A 417 3.25 33.56 -48.47
C LEU A 417 4.42 34.20 -47.73
N MET A 418 4.99 35.30 -48.25
CA MET A 418 6.21 35.92 -47.74
C MET A 418 6.02 36.68 -46.44
N ASP A 419 4.86 37.28 -46.19
CA ASP A 419 4.66 38.18 -45.03
C ASP A 419 4.71 37.49 -43.67
N ASN A 420 4.58 36.16 -43.60
CA ASN A 420 4.67 35.39 -42.36
C ASN A 420 5.61 34.16 -42.44
N ALA A 421 6.49 34.06 -43.45
CA ALA A 421 7.35 32.89 -43.63
C ALA A 421 8.32 32.67 -42.43
N TYR A 422 8.84 33.76 -41.89
CA TYR A 422 9.77 33.74 -40.76
C TYR A 422 9.10 33.17 -39.49
N PHE A 423 7.93 33.72 -39.09
CA PHE A 423 7.19 33.24 -37.97
C PHE A 423 6.74 31.78 -38.12
N ARG A 424 6.33 31.37 -39.31
CA ARG A 424 5.93 30.00 -39.59
C ARG A 424 7.10 29.02 -39.44
N ASN A 425 8.31 29.40 -39.90
CA ASN A 425 9.52 28.55 -39.79
C ASN A 425 9.93 28.38 -38.33
N ILE A 426 9.93 29.45 -37.53
CA ILE A 426 10.17 29.37 -36.10
C ILE A 426 9.13 28.43 -35.43
N TYR A 427 7.89 28.61 -35.80
CA TYR A 427 6.79 27.82 -35.28
C TYR A 427 6.91 26.33 -35.62
N CYS A 428 7.20 25.99 -36.88
CA CYS A 428 7.50 24.62 -37.31
C CYS A 428 8.70 24.05 -36.53
N GLY A 429 9.76 24.83 -36.35
CA GLY A 429 10.93 24.42 -35.57
C GLY A 429 10.60 24.11 -34.14
N VAL A 430 9.81 24.95 -33.49
CA VAL A 430 9.37 24.73 -32.10
C VAL A 430 8.49 23.48 -31.98
N ILE A 431 7.53 23.30 -32.87
CA ILE A 431 6.65 22.10 -32.84
C ILE A 431 7.46 20.84 -33.14
N LEU A 432 8.32 20.86 -34.14
CA LEU A 432 9.20 19.73 -34.45
C LEU A 432 10.09 19.36 -33.28
N PHE A 433 10.68 20.36 -32.61
CA PHE A 433 11.48 20.13 -31.41
C PHE A 433 10.63 19.49 -30.29
N LEU A 434 9.43 20.00 -30.02
CA LEU A 434 8.53 19.47 -28.99
C LEU A 434 8.10 18.03 -29.34
N THR A 435 7.68 17.76 -30.57
CA THR A 435 7.23 16.42 -30.96
C THR A 435 8.35 15.39 -30.86
N LEU A 436 9.56 15.72 -31.35
CA LEU A 436 10.74 14.86 -31.21
C LEU A 436 11.13 14.65 -29.74
N PHE A 437 11.06 15.70 -28.92
CA PHE A 437 11.33 15.62 -27.48
C PHE A 437 10.38 14.65 -26.78
N PHE A 438 9.11 14.55 -27.19
CA PHE A 438 8.13 13.64 -26.57
C PHE A 438 8.14 12.24 -27.18
N ILE A 439 8.48 12.05 -28.44
CA ILE A 439 8.52 10.72 -29.10
C ILE A 439 9.39 9.74 -28.33
N PHE A 440 10.60 10.15 -27.91
CA PHE A 440 11.53 9.27 -27.21
C PHE A 440 11.00 8.79 -25.84
N PRO A 441 10.57 9.67 -24.90
CA PRO A 441 10.04 9.24 -23.62
C PRO A 441 8.76 8.40 -23.75
N VAL A 442 7.87 8.75 -24.69
CA VAL A 442 6.61 8.01 -24.91
C VAL A 442 6.90 6.64 -25.53
N GLY A 443 7.85 6.56 -26.48
CA GLY A 443 8.32 5.31 -27.07
C GLY A 443 8.99 4.41 -26.04
N TYR A 444 9.82 4.97 -25.15
CA TYR A 444 10.40 4.23 -24.03
C TYR A 444 9.33 3.72 -23.06
N LEU A 445 8.33 4.55 -22.76
CA LEU A 445 7.20 4.14 -21.93
C LEU A 445 6.44 2.95 -22.57
N LEU A 446 6.17 2.99 -23.88
CA LEU A 446 5.56 1.87 -24.60
C LEU A 446 6.42 0.61 -24.52
N TYR A 447 7.73 0.74 -24.76
CA TYR A 447 8.67 -0.38 -24.63
C TYR A 447 8.61 -1.02 -23.23
N MET A 448 8.62 -0.21 -22.18
CA MET A 448 8.52 -0.70 -20.79
C MET A 448 7.19 -1.42 -20.53
N GLN A 449 6.08 -0.89 -21.05
CA GLN A 449 4.76 -1.53 -20.90
C GLN A 449 4.68 -2.88 -21.64
N LEU A 450 5.34 -3.00 -22.80
CA LEU A 450 5.37 -4.25 -23.58
C LEU A 450 6.35 -5.28 -23.01
N LYS A 451 7.49 -4.83 -22.46
CA LYS A 451 8.49 -5.72 -21.83
C LYS A 451 7.94 -6.42 -20.59
N ASN A 452 7.05 -5.77 -19.83
CA ASN A 452 6.46 -6.33 -18.62
C ASN A 452 5.40 -7.43 -18.90
N LYS A 453 5.42 -8.08 -20.08
CA LYS A 453 4.49 -9.18 -20.43
C LYS A 453 4.64 -10.40 -19.53
N ASP A 454 5.83 -10.69 -19.01
CA ASP A 454 6.06 -11.88 -18.16
C ASP A 454 5.38 -11.72 -16.80
N SER A 455 5.39 -10.52 -16.23
CA SER A 455 4.61 -10.22 -15.03
C SER A 455 3.08 -10.27 -15.28
N GLN A 456 2.63 -10.01 -16.51
CA GLN A 456 1.22 -10.14 -16.89
C GLN A 456 0.77 -11.60 -16.98
N LYS A 457 1.62 -12.50 -17.49
CA LYS A 457 1.32 -13.94 -17.50
C LYS A 457 1.20 -14.47 -16.08
N GLU A 458 2.10 -14.07 -15.18
CA GLU A 458 2.06 -14.44 -13.75
C GLU A 458 0.77 -13.97 -13.08
N VAL A 459 0.30 -12.76 -13.43
CA VAL A 459 -0.97 -12.22 -12.96
C VAL A 459 -2.17 -13.00 -13.51
N GLN A 460 -2.17 -13.34 -14.80
CA GLN A 460 -3.25 -14.12 -15.43
C GLN A 460 -3.32 -15.54 -14.84
N THR A 461 -2.17 -16.18 -14.59
CA THR A 461 -2.12 -17.49 -13.93
C THR A 461 -2.68 -17.39 -12.51
N TYR A 462 -2.27 -16.39 -11.75
CA TYR A 462 -2.79 -16.14 -10.40
C TYR A 462 -4.32 -15.91 -10.39
N HIS A 463 -4.86 -15.11 -11.31
CA HIS A 463 -6.31 -14.89 -11.40
C HIS A 463 -7.06 -16.16 -11.79
N LYS A 464 -6.48 -17.00 -12.64
CA LYS A 464 -7.06 -18.29 -13.01
C LYS A 464 -7.09 -19.24 -11.82
N GLU A 465 -5.99 -19.34 -11.08
CA GLU A 465 -5.89 -20.16 -9.85
C GLU A 465 -6.90 -19.68 -8.78
N VAL A 466 -7.01 -18.35 -8.57
CA VAL A 466 -7.97 -17.80 -7.60
C VAL A 466 -9.41 -18.08 -8.02
N LYS A 467 -9.72 -17.99 -9.30
CA LYS A 467 -11.06 -18.28 -9.83
C LYS A 467 -11.40 -19.78 -9.68
N GLU A 468 -10.49 -20.67 -10.00
CA GLU A 468 -10.65 -22.11 -9.81
C GLU A 468 -10.85 -22.48 -8.33
N LEU A 469 -10.12 -21.81 -7.42
CA LEU A 469 -10.28 -22.01 -5.96
C LEU A 469 -11.61 -21.44 -5.40
N THR A 470 -12.17 -20.40 -6.01
CA THR A 470 -13.48 -19.89 -5.61
C THR A 470 -14.61 -20.75 -6.14
N GLU A 471 -14.53 -21.19 -7.40
CA GLU A 471 -15.53 -22.08 -8.01
C GLU A 471 -15.54 -23.46 -7.35
N SER A 472 -14.39 -24.01 -6.91
CA SER A 472 -14.31 -25.27 -6.17
C SER A 472 -14.95 -25.17 -4.78
N LYS A 473 -14.87 -24.01 -4.11
CA LYS A 473 -15.53 -23.80 -2.81
C LYS A 473 -17.03 -23.62 -2.92
N ASP A 474 -17.51 -22.97 -3.98
CA ASP A 474 -18.94 -22.81 -4.22
C ASP A 474 -19.59 -24.14 -4.61
N ASN A 475 -18.90 -25.02 -5.35
CA ASN A 475 -19.35 -26.37 -5.66
C ASN A 475 -19.38 -27.28 -4.41
N ASP A 476 -18.40 -27.15 -3.51
CA ASP A 476 -18.36 -27.93 -2.24
C ASP A 476 -19.47 -27.49 -1.25
N ILE A 477 -19.93 -26.24 -1.36
CA ILE A 477 -21.07 -25.71 -0.59
C ILE A 477 -22.39 -26.15 -1.22
N THR A 478 -22.50 -26.18 -2.56
CA THR A 478 -23.71 -26.63 -3.25
C THR A 478 -23.92 -28.15 -3.17
N GLU A 479 -22.87 -28.97 -3.16
CA GLU A 479 -22.99 -30.41 -2.91
C GLU A 479 -23.40 -30.76 -1.48
N LYS A 480 -23.11 -29.88 -0.49
CA LYS A 480 -23.53 -30.07 0.91
C LYS A 480 -24.92 -29.53 1.24
N LEU A 481 -25.58 -28.87 0.29
CA LEU A 481 -26.93 -28.26 0.44
C LEU A 481 -28.01 -28.97 -0.39
N LEU A 482 -27.70 -30.06 -1.10
CA LEU A 482 -28.68 -30.89 -1.76
C LEU A 482 -29.05 -32.05 -0.82
N PRO A 483 -30.37 -32.28 -0.61
CA PRO A 483 -30.89 -33.24 0.36
C PRO A 483 -30.63 -34.70 -0.02
#